data_5480908e03e3b23e177c5d6f79b98432
#
_entry.id   5480908e03e3b23e177c5d6f79b98432
#
_cell.length_a   1.000
_cell.length_b   1.000
_cell.length_c   1.000
_cell.angle_alpha   90.00
_cell.angle_beta   90.00
_cell.angle_gamma   90.00
#
_symmetry.space_group_name_H-M   'P 1'
#
loop_
_entity.id
_entity.type
_entity.pdbx_description
1 polymer ?
#
loop_
_entity_poly.entity_id
_entity_poly.type
_entity_poly.pdbx_seq_one_letter_code
_entity_poly.pdbx_strand_id
1 'polypeptide(L)'
;HGFTMYGALPSCGIKFDAWHGVVWLCKRLDEVKKDFLCASNATILGNVSIGEGSSVWYNAVIRSEEETIEIGQETNIQDQCVLHTDCGYPLKIGNRVTIGHGAIVHGCTIEDEVLIGMGAIILNGAHIGKHSIIGAGCVVPENMVIPQKSVVVGVPAKIIKKTSESQVSDILSNADHYIKLSKKLG
;
A
#
# COMPACT_ATOMS: atom_id res chain seq x y z
N HIS A 1 7.75 8.59 -26.04
CA HIS A 1 8.20 8.86 -24.94
C HIS A 1 8.29 7.82 -23.80
N GLY A 2 9.01 6.72 -24.01
CA GLY A 2 9.46 5.80 -22.98
C GLY A 2 8.50 4.71 -22.54
N PHE A 3 7.45 4.42 -23.31
CA PHE A 3 6.59 3.25 -23.07
C PHE A 3 6.93 2.14 -24.06
N THR A 4 7.09 0.91 -23.54
CA THR A 4 7.25 -0.29 -24.36
C THR A 4 5.95 -1.11 -24.28
N MET A 5 5.39 -1.50 -25.41
CA MET A 5 4.20 -2.35 -25.46
C MET A 5 4.62 -3.80 -25.18
N TYR A 6 4.15 -4.38 -24.08
CA TYR A 6 4.49 -5.76 -23.65
C TYR A 6 3.47 -6.80 -24.07
N GLY A 7 2.35 -6.40 -24.66
CA GLY A 7 1.35 -7.30 -25.21
C GLY A 7 0.04 -6.56 -25.49
N ALA A 8 -0.66 -7.00 -26.50
CA ALA A 8 -2.06 -6.71 -26.69
C ALA A 8 -2.81 -8.01 -26.43
N LEU A 9 -3.70 -8.04 -25.46
CA LEU A 9 -4.68 -9.13 -25.35
C LEU A 9 -5.75 -8.87 -26.40
N PRO A 10 -5.85 -9.70 -27.45
CA PRO A 10 -6.90 -9.52 -28.41
C PRO A 10 -8.24 -9.80 -27.71
N SER A 11 -9.08 -8.79 -27.66
CA SER A 11 -10.50 -8.88 -27.29
C SER A 11 -10.82 -9.59 -25.96
N CYS A 12 -10.66 -8.88 -24.84
CA CYS A 12 -10.98 -9.41 -23.50
C CYS A 12 -12.47 -9.36 -23.10
N GLY A 13 -13.38 -9.02 -23.98
CA GLY A 13 -14.81 -9.01 -23.65
C GLY A 13 -15.68 -8.26 -24.64
N ILE A 14 -16.96 -8.55 -24.58
CA ILE A 14 -18.00 -7.81 -25.30
C ILE A 14 -18.64 -6.84 -24.32
N LYS A 15 -18.55 -5.55 -24.62
CA LYS A 15 -19.29 -4.51 -23.90
C LYS A 15 -20.04 -3.69 -24.95
N PHE A 16 -21.35 -3.62 -24.83
CA PHE A 16 -22.23 -2.88 -25.77
C PHE A 16 -22.04 -3.26 -27.24
N ASP A 17 -22.07 -4.56 -27.54
CA ASP A 17 -21.95 -5.13 -28.89
C ASP A 17 -20.69 -4.76 -29.70
N ALA A 18 -19.63 -4.30 -28.98
CA ALA A 18 -18.33 -4.01 -29.56
C ALA A 18 -17.20 -4.73 -28.82
N TRP A 19 -16.20 -5.19 -29.61
CA TRP A 19 -14.97 -5.75 -29.03
C TRP A 19 -14.01 -4.61 -28.72
N HIS A 20 -13.64 -4.50 -27.44
CA HIS A 20 -12.62 -3.54 -26.99
C HIS A 20 -11.34 -4.29 -26.66
N GLY A 21 -10.29 -3.96 -27.37
CA GLY A 21 -8.93 -4.41 -27.04
C GLY A 21 -8.38 -3.59 -25.88
N VAL A 22 -7.84 -4.25 -24.86
CA VAL A 22 -7.13 -3.58 -23.77
C VAL A 22 -5.63 -3.59 -24.13
N VAL A 23 -5.04 -2.41 -24.23
CA VAL A 23 -3.60 -2.24 -24.41
C VAL A 23 -3.00 -1.83 -23.07
N TRP A 24 -2.16 -2.67 -22.51
CA TRP A 24 -1.41 -2.37 -21.29
C TRP A 24 -0.10 -1.69 -21.67
N LEU A 25 0.07 -0.45 -21.25
CA LEU A 25 1.30 0.31 -21.39
C LEU A 25 2.06 0.27 -20.08
N CYS A 26 3.06 -0.57 -19.98
CA CYS A 26 3.97 -0.60 -18.84
C CYS A 26 5.20 0.25 -19.14
N LYS A 27 5.47 1.26 -18.30
CA LYS A 27 6.77 1.94 -18.31
C LYS A 27 7.77 1.08 -17.56
N ARG A 28 8.90 0.74 -18.19
CA ARG A 28 10.03 0.15 -17.45
C ARG A 28 10.51 1.14 -16.41
N LEU A 29 10.40 0.74 -15.14
CA LEU A 29 10.86 1.56 -14.01
C LEU A 29 12.40 1.52 -13.84
N ASP A 30 13.09 0.68 -14.59
CA ASP A 30 14.54 0.52 -14.59
C ASP A 30 15.28 1.78 -15.10
N GLU A 31 14.60 2.64 -15.85
CA GLU A 31 15.18 3.87 -16.42
C GLU A 31 14.94 5.12 -15.54
N VAL A 32 14.16 5.00 -14.46
CA VAL A 32 13.92 6.09 -13.50
C VAL A 32 14.83 5.84 -12.29
N LYS A 33 15.64 6.83 -11.94
CA LYS A 33 16.40 6.80 -10.69
C LYS A 33 15.39 6.63 -9.56
N LYS A 34 15.32 5.44 -8.99
CA LYS A 34 14.38 5.11 -7.91
C LYS A 34 15.00 5.56 -6.60
N ASP A 35 14.40 6.54 -5.97
CA ASP A 35 14.77 6.93 -4.62
C ASP A 35 14.17 5.99 -3.55
N PHE A 36 13.68 4.81 -3.98
CA PHE A 36 13.12 3.76 -3.14
C PHE A 36 13.55 2.36 -3.59
N LEU A 37 13.57 1.39 -2.67
CA LEU A 37 13.79 -0.02 -2.99
C LEU A 37 12.52 -0.63 -3.61
N CYS A 38 12.68 -1.34 -4.73
CA CYS A 38 11.63 -2.18 -5.30
C CYS A 38 12.20 -3.59 -5.55
N ALA A 39 11.69 -4.59 -4.85
CA ALA A 39 12.08 -5.98 -5.07
C ALA A 39 11.80 -6.40 -6.53
N SER A 40 12.67 -7.25 -7.08
CA SER A 40 12.67 -7.61 -8.51
C SER A 40 11.37 -8.27 -9.00
N ASN A 41 10.59 -8.87 -8.09
CA ASN A 41 9.32 -9.53 -8.38
C ASN A 41 8.11 -8.81 -7.77
N ALA A 42 8.27 -7.59 -7.27
CA ALA A 42 7.14 -6.74 -6.93
C ALA A 42 6.50 -6.18 -8.22
N THR A 43 5.19 -6.03 -8.20
CA THR A 43 4.42 -5.48 -9.33
C THR A 43 3.86 -4.11 -8.96
N ILE A 44 4.22 -3.08 -9.72
CA ILE A 44 3.68 -1.72 -9.56
C ILE A 44 3.11 -1.30 -10.89
N LEU A 45 1.80 -1.00 -10.92
CA LEU A 45 1.06 -0.69 -12.14
C LEU A 45 0.11 0.49 -11.93
N GLY A 46 0.02 1.36 -12.94
CA GLY A 46 -0.95 2.46 -12.98
C GLY A 46 -0.44 3.75 -12.36
N ASN A 47 -1.36 4.54 -11.81
CA ASN A 47 -1.08 5.87 -11.28
C ASN A 47 -0.59 5.79 -9.81
N VAL A 48 0.69 5.43 -9.63
CA VAL A 48 1.32 5.21 -8.32
C VAL A 48 2.48 6.16 -8.12
N SER A 49 2.51 6.85 -6.98
CA SER A 49 3.65 7.63 -6.51
C SER A 49 4.19 7.06 -5.20
N ILE A 50 5.52 6.99 -5.08
CA ILE A 50 6.21 6.42 -3.91
C ILE A 50 7.31 7.37 -3.48
N GLY A 51 7.28 7.78 -2.20
CA GLY A 51 8.22 8.70 -1.61
C GLY A 51 9.61 8.09 -1.38
N GLU A 52 10.59 8.99 -1.26
CA GLU A 52 12.00 8.67 -1.03
C GLU A 52 12.20 7.79 0.23
N GLY A 53 13.15 6.88 0.18
CA GLY A 53 13.50 5.99 1.28
C GLY A 53 12.48 4.89 1.58
N SER A 54 11.39 4.82 0.82
CA SER A 54 10.39 3.76 0.95
C SER A 54 10.88 2.44 0.36
N SER A 55 10.16 1.35 0.63
CA SER A 55 10.53 0.03 0.13
C SER A 55 9.31 -0.83 -0.18
N VAL A 56 9.36 -1.50 -1.34
CA VAL A 56 8.33 -2.46 -1.80
C VAL A 56 9.00 -3.82 -1.92
N TRP A 57 8.50 -4.78 -1.14
CA TRP A 57 9.13 -6.08 -0.94
C TRP A 57 8.57 -7.16 -1.87
N TYR A 58 9.06 -8.39 -1.70
CA TYR A 58 8.84 -9.48 -2.65
C TYR A 58 7.36 -9.87 -2.79
N ASN A 59 6.93 -10.09 -4.02
CA ASN A 59 5.55 -10.45 -4.39
C ASN A 59 4.48 -9.43 -3.95
N ALA A 60 4.86 -8.22 -3.55
CA ALA A 60 3.87 -7.16 -3.33
C ALA A 60 3.28 -6.70 -4.65
N VAL A 61 1.97 -6.42 -4.66
CA VAL A 61 1.24 -5.90 -5.83
C VAL A 61 0.62 -4.56 -5.48
N ILE A 62 1.00 -3.53 -6.22
CA ILE A 62 0.45 -2.18 -6.10
C ILE A 62 -0.17 -1.83 -7.45
N ARG A 63 -1.49 -1.73 -7.53
CA ARG A 63 -2.19 -1.58 -8.80
C ARG A 63 -3.29 -0.52 -8.71
N SER A 64 -3.25 0.43 -9.63
CA SER A 64 -4.22 1.53 -9.71
C SER A 64 -4.57 1.81 -11.16
N GLU A 65 -5.83 1.62 -11.53
CA GLU A 65 -6.33 1.87 -12.87
C GLU A 65 -7.08 3.20 -13.00
N GLU A 66 -7.95 3.51 -12.06
CA GLU A 66 -8.87 4.65 -12.17
C GLU A 66 -8.50 5.79 -11.21
N GLU A 67 -8.03 5.47 -10.01
CA GLU A 67 -7.69 6.44 -8.97
C GLU A 67 -6.18 6.52 -8.77
N THR A 68 -5.71 7.30 -7.78
CA THR A 68 -4.29 7.42 -7.42
C THR A 68 -3.93 6.56 -6.21
N ILE A 69 -2.71 6.03 -6.21
CA ILE A 69 -2.04 5.50 -5.01
C ILE A 69 -0.88 6.42 -4.68
N GLU A 70 -0.95 7.06 -3.52
CA GLU A 70 0.10 7.92 -2.99
C GLU A 70 0.72 7.27 -1.76
N ILE A 71 2.03 6.97 -1.81
CA ILE A 71 2.79 6.40 -0.70
C ILE A 71 3.84 7.42 -0.29
N GLY A 72 3.85 7.79 0.98
CA GLY A 72 4.78 8.75 1.56
C GLY A 72 6.21 8.23 1.64
N GLN A 73 7.06 9.01 2.30
CA GLN A 73 8.48 8.73 2.46
C GLN A 73 8.73 7.68 3.56
N GLU A 74 9.84 6.93 3.44
CA GLU A 74 10.32 5.98 4.46
C GLU A 74 9.25 4.94 4.87
N THR A 75 8.29 4.64 4.00
CA THR A 75 7.21 3.70 4.20
C THR A 75 7.58 2.33 3.60
N ASN A 76 7.28 1.24 4.31
CA ASN A 76 7.59 -0.10 3.84
C ASN A 76 6.32 -0.90 3.55
N ILE A 77 6.25 -1.45 2.33
CA ILE A 77 5.20 -2.36 1.86
C ILE A 77 5.81 -3.74 1.81
N GLN A 78 5.51 -4.56 2.81
CA GLN A 78 6.19 -5.86 3.01
C GLN A 78 5.72 -6.93 2.01
N ASP A 79 6.33 -8.11 2.13
CA ASP A 79 6.11 -9.19 1.18
C ASP A 79 4.63 -9.58 1.07
N GLN A 80 4.19 -9.88 -0.16
CA GLN A 80 2.84 -10.36 -0.50
C GLN A 80 1.70 -9.37 -0.17
N CYS A 81 1.99 -8.10 0.10
CA CYS A 81 0.96 -7.10 0.28
C CYS A 81 0.22 -6.81 -1.04
N VAL A 82 -1.06 -6.47 -0.94
CA VAL A 82 -1.87 -6.00 -2.07
C VAL A 82 -2.40 -4.61 -1.76
N LEU A 83 -2.04 -3.63 -2.59
CA LEU A 83 -2.54 -2.26 -2.55
C LEU A 83 -3.35 -1.99 -3.80
N HIS A 84 -4.60 -1.57 -3.64
CA HIS A 84 -5.50 -1.34 -4.76
C HIS A 84 -6.45 -0.17 -4.48
N THR A 85 -7.10 0.32 -5.53
CA THR A 85 -8.08 1.41 -5.48
C THR A 85 -9.37 0.98 -6.14
N ASP A 86 -10.43 1.69 -5.84
CA ASP A 86 -11.73 1.59 -6.50
C ASP A 86 -12.19 2.97 -6.95
N CYS A 87 -13.11 3.04 -7.89
CA CYS A 87 -13.65 4.31 -8.37
C CYS A 87 -14.19 5.16 -7.21
N GLY A 88 -13.69 6.39 -7.04
CA GLY A 88 -14.02 7.27 -5.93
C GLY A 88 -13.29 6.98 -4.61
N TYR A 89 -12.41 5.97 -4.58
CA TYR A 89 -11.63 5.60 -3.38
C TYR A 89 -10.13 5.57 -3.68
N PRO A 90 -9.45 6.74 -3.74
CA PRO A 90 -7.99 6.79 -3.84
C PRO A 90 -7.34 6.19 -2.59
N LEU A 91 -6.11 5.71 -2.74
CA LEU A 91 -5.33 5.18 -1.63
C LEU A 91 -4.23 6.18 -1.25
N LYS A 92 -4.24 6.63 0.01
CA LYS A 92 -3.23 7.52 0.56
C LYS A 92 -2.56 6.89 1.78
N ILE A 93 -1.25 6.73 1.71
CA ILE A 93 -0.43 6.20 2.80
C ILE A 93 0.61 7.25 3.16
N GLY A 94 0.66 7.64 4.42
CA GLY A 94 1.58 8.64 4.96
C GLY A 94 3.03 8.18 5.01
N ASN A 95 3.83 8.94 5.74
CA ASN A 95 5.27 8.70 5.91
C ASN A 95 5.53 7.71 7.05
N ARG A 96 6.63 6.94 6.94
CA ARG A 96 7.09 6.02 7.99
C ARG A 96 6.04 5.00 8.43
N VAL A 97 5.15 4.62 7.49
CA VAL A 97 4.12 3.60 7.70
C VAL A 97 4.71 2.22 7.45
N THR A 98 4.34 1.25 8.27
CA THR A 98 4.63 -0.16 8.03
C THR A 98 3.38 -0.89 7.58
N ILE A 99 3.39 -1.46 6.39
CA ILE A 99 2.36 -2.38 5.89
C ILE A 99 2.91 -3.80 6.00
N GLY A 100 2.43 -4.54 7.00
CA GLY A 100 2.92 -5.88 7.36
C GLY A 100 2.61 -6.94 6.30
N HIS A 101 3.42 -7.99 6.25
CA HIS A 101 3.35 -9.06 5.26
C HIS A 101 1.92 -9.54 5.00
N GLY A 102 1.56 -9.66 3.73
CA GLY A 102 0.26 -10.19 3.30
C GLY A 102 -0.95 -9.29 3.62
N ALA A 103 -0.74 -8.05 4.06
CA ALA A 103 -1.85 -7.13 4.29
C ALA A 103 -2.50 -6.70 2.96
N ILE A 104 -3.81 -6.45 3.00
CA ILE A 104 -4.59 -5.90 1.89
C ILE A 104 -5.04 -4.49 2.28
N VAL A 105 -4.65 -3.50 1.49
CA VAL A 105 -4.97 -2.09 1.73
C VAL A 105 -5.68 -1.54 0.51
N HIS A 106 -6.94 -1.19 0.68
CA HIS A 106 -7.84 -0.91 -0.43
C HIS A 106 -8.54 0.44 -0.23
N GLY A 107 -8.33 1.40 -1.15
CA GLY A 107 -9.10 2.65 -1.26
C GLY A 107 -9.28 3.44 0.04
N CYS A 108 -8.24 3.60 0.85
CA CYS A 108 -8.33 4.17 2.20
C CYS A 108 -7.28 5.27 2.45
N THR A 109 -7.35 5.90 3.60
CA THR A 109 -6.34 6.86 4.07
C THR A 109 -5.66 6.34 5.33
N ILE A 110 -4.33 6.26 5.30
CA ILE A 110 -3.48 5.89 6.42
C ILE A 110 -2.55 7.07 6.70
N GLU A 111 -2.65 7.67 7.88
CA GLU A 111 -1.78 8.77 8.29
C GLU A 111 -0.35 8.29 8.59
N ASP A 112 0.53 9.24 8.93
CA ASP A 112 1.93 8.96 9.23
C ASP A 112 2.11 8.03 10.44
N GLU A 113 3.22 7.29 10.42
CA GLU A 113 3.69 6.53 11.59
C GLU A 113 2.63 5.55 12.11
N VAL A 114 1.99 4.83 11.20
CA VAL A 114 1.00 3.78 11.48
C VAL A 114 1.62 2.41 11.24
N LEU A 115 1.26 1.43 12.06
CA LEU A 115 1.60 0.03 11.84
C LEU A 115 0.34 -0.76 11.47
N ILE A 116 0.33 -1.30 10.25
CA ILE A 116 -0.66 -2.26 9.79
C ILE A 116 -0.05 -3.66 9.97
N GLY A 117 -0.68 -4.47 10.81
CA GLY A 117 -0.22 -5.82 11.12
C GLY A 117 -0.33 -6.79 9.95
N MET A 118 0.44 -7.88 10.01
CA MET A 118 0.47 -8.94 8.99
C MET A 118 -0.94 -9.48 8.71
N GLY A 119 -1.28 -9.61 7.44
CA GLY A 119 -2.56 -10.15 6.98
C GLY A 119 -3.79 -9.30 7.34
N ALA A 120 -3.61 -8.06 7.81
CA ALA A 120 -4.74 -7.16 8.04
C ALA A 120 -5.38 -6.72 6.72
N ILE A 121 -6.69 -6.44 6.76
CA ILE A 121 -7.47 -5.99 5.60
C ILE A 121 -8.09 -4.64 5.94
N ILE A 122 -7.79 -3.63 5.13
CA ILE A 122 -8.35 -2.27 5.26
C ILE A 122 -9.21 -1.99 4.05
N LEU A 123 -10.49 -1.66 4.26
CA LEU A 123 -11.46 -1.50 3.18
C LEU A 123 -11.69 -0.03 2.80
N ASN A 124 -12.45 0.18 1.70
CA ASN A 124 -12.70 1.47 1.07
C ASN A 124 -13.16 2.55 2.06
N GLY A 125 -12.62 3.74 1.92
CA GLY A 125 -13.01 4.90 2.73
C GLY A 125 -12.58 4.85 4.19
N ALA A 126 -11.92 3.78 4.66
CA ALA A 126 -11.40 3.74 6.02
C ALA A 126 -10.33 4.82 6.22
N HIS A 127 -10.29 5.40 7.44
CA HIS A 127 -9.30 6.40 7.82
C HIS A 127 -8.57 5.95 9.09
N ILE A 128 -7.26 5.77 9.00
CA ILE A 128 -6.42 5.32 10.11
C ILE A 128 -5.56 6.48 10.59
N GLY A 129 -5.86 6.96 11.80
CA GLY A 129 -5.15 8.09 12.41
C GLY A 129 -3.73 7.73 12.86
N LYS A 130 -2.87 8.75 12.88
CA LYS A 130 -1.44 8.70 13.23
C LYS A 130 -1.15 7.92 14.52
N HIS A 131 0.00 7.23 14.55
CA HIS A 131 0.47 6.44 15.70
C HIS A 131 -0.48 5.28 16.09
N SER A 132 -1.36 4.84 15.19
CA SER A 132 -2.23 3.71 15.45
C SER A 132 -1.59 2.39 15.07
N ILE A 133 -2.05 1.32 15.70
CA ILE A 133 -1.67 -0.07 15.42
C ILE A 133 -2.92 -0.84 15.02
N ILE A 134 -2.93 -1.36 13.82
CA ILE A 134 -3.91 -2.35 13.38
C ILE A 134 -3.28 -3.73 13.58
N GLY A 135 -3.90 -4.54 14.43
CA GLY A 135 -3.38 -5.87 14.76
C GLY A 135 -3.37 -6.82 13.57
N ALA A 136 -2.53 -7.85 13.64
CA ALA A 136 -2.44 -8.87 12.60
C ALA A 136 -3.81 -9.55 12.38
N GLY A 137 -4.17 -9.81 11.11
CA GLY A 137 -5.43 -10.42 10.71
C GLY A 137 -6.70 -9.59 10.99
N CYS A 138 -6.55 -8.33 11.39
CA CYS A 138 -7.68 -7.45 11.65
C CYS A 138 -8.38 -7.05 10.34
N VAL A 139 -9.72 -6.96 10.33
CA VAL A 139 -10.50 -6.46 9.19
C VAL A 139 -11.16 -5.14 9.57
N VAL A 140 -10.65 -4.04 8.99
CA VAL A 140 -11.21 -2.70 9.15
C VAL A 140 -12.29 -2.46 8.11
N PRO A 141 -13.57 -2.32 8.52
CA PRO A 141 -14.68 -2.11 7.60
C PRO A 141 -14.59 -0.80 6.82
N GLU A 142 -15.36 -0.74 5.73
CA GLU A 142 -15.52 0.46 4.93
C GLU A 142 -15.93 1.68 5.76
N ASN A 143 -15.37 2.84 5.40
CA ASN A 143 -15.66 4.13 6.03
C ASN A 143 -15.42 4.20 7.54
N MET A 144 -14.75 3.19 8.13
CA MET A 144 -14.41 3.22 9.55
C MET A 144 -13.34 4.27 9.82
N VAL A 145 -13.63 5.19 10.76
CA VAL A 145 -12.66 6.18 11.22
C VAL A 145 -12.00 5.68 12.50
N ILE A 146 -10.70 5.50 12.47
CA ILE A 146 -9.88 5.12 13.62
C ILE A 146 -9.10 6.35 14.07
N PRO A 147 -9.41 6.90 15.26
CA PRO A 147 -8.70 8.05 15.80
C PRO A 147 -7.20 7.76 15.99
N GLN A 148 -6.40 8.81 15.96
CA GLN A 148 -4.96 8.69 16.26
C GLN A 148 -4.68 7.99 17.59
N LYS A 149 -3.52 7.34 17.68
CA LYS A 149 -3.07 6.61 18.88
C LYS A 149 -4.03 5.50 19.31
N SER A 150 -4.59 4.74 18.37
CA SER A 150 -5.49 3.62 18.65
C SER A 150 -4.83 2.27 18.44
N VAL A 151 -5.10 1.32 19.31
CA VAL A 151 -4.83 -0.12 19.09
C VAL A 151 -6.13 -0.79 18.70
N VAL A 152 -6.12 -1.40 17.50
CA VAL A 152 -7.32 -1.97 16.85
C VAL A 152 -7.08 -3.43 16.53
N VAL A 153 -8.02 -4.29 16.86
CA VAL A 153 -7.93 -5.74 16.62
C VAL A 153 -9.28 -6.34 16.25
N GLY A 154 -9.27 -7.52 15.65
CA GLY A 154 -10.44 -8.36 15.45
C GLY A 154 -11.09 -8.27 14.09
N VAL A 155 -12.11 -9.15 13.88
CA VAL A 155 -12.94 -9.26 12.68
C VAL A 155 -14.41 -9.26 13.14
N PRO A 156 -15.14 -8.15 12.93
CA PRO A 156 -14.69 -6.86 12.46
C PRO A 156 -13.79 -6.11 13.49
N ALA A 157 -13.05 -5.11 13.01
CA ALA A 157 -12.14 -4.29 13.80
C ALA A 157 -12.81 -3.61 15.00
N LYS A 158 -12.13 -3.63 16.15
CA LYS A 158 -12.55 -2.92 17.37
C LYS A 158 -11.36 -2.17 17.97
N ILE A 159 -11.57 -0.91 18.34
CA ILE A 159 -10.61 -0.13 19.10
C ILE A 159 -10.63 -0.68 20.53
N ILE A 160 -9.50 -1.19 21.01
CA ILE A 160 -9.40 -1.82 22.34
C ILE A 160 -8.72 -0.95 23.38
N LYS A 161 -7.83 -0.06 22.97
CA LYS A 161 -7.11 0.88 23.84
C LYS A 161 -6.40 1.95 23.03
N LYS A 162 -5.78 2.91 23.72
CA LYS A 162 -4.80 3.82 23.13
C LYS A 162 -3.41 3.18 23.06
N THR A 163 -2.59 3.57 22.09
CA THR A 163 -1.17 3.22 22.05
C THR A 163 -0.42 3.88 23.21
N SER A 164 0.50 3.16 23.82
CA SER A 164 1.46 3.71 24.78
C SER A 164 2.63 4.40 24.06
N GLU A 165 3.39 5.21 24.79
CA GLU A 165 4.61 5.83 24.22
C GLU A 165 5.64 4.77 23.77
N SER A 166 5.75 3.64 24.49
CA SER A 166 6.60 2.53 24.06
C SER A 166 6.13 1.93 22.74
N GLN A 167 4.81 1.74 22.54
CA GLN A 167 4.27 1.24 21.29
C GLN A 167 4.48 2.21 20.12
N VAL A 168 4.41 3.53 20.37
CA VAL A 168 4.77 4.54 19.35
C VAL A 168 6.26 4.44 19.01
N SER A 169 7.13 4.27 20.01
CA SER A 169 8.57 4.03 19.78
C SER A 169 8.82 2.77 18.96
N ASP A 170 8.06 1.70 19.19
CA ASP A 170 8.16 0.44 18.43
C ASP A 170 7.76 0.63 16.97
N ILE A 171 6.69 1.42 16.69
CA ILE A 171 6.29 1.77 15.32
C ILE A 171 7.46 2.45 14.59
N LEU A 172 8.06 3.47 15.20
CA LEU A 172 9.17 4.23 14.62
C LEU A 172 10.41 3.36 14.41
N SER A 173 10.74 2.53 15.41
CA SER A 173 11.87 1.60 15.34
C SER A 173 11.71 0.57 14.21
N ASN A 174 10.46 0.12 13.96
CA ASN A 174 10.16 -0.78 12.86
C ASN A 174 10.40 -0.10 11.50
N ALA A 175 9.91 1.13 11.31
CA ALA A 175 10.19 1.89 10.10
C ALA A 175 11.70 2.08 9.88
N ASP A 176 12.45 2.48 10.92
CA ASP A 176 13.91 2.63 10.86
C ASP A 176 14.64 1.31 10.51
N HIS A 177 14.12 0.18 10.99
CA HIS A 177 14.66 -1.14 10.64
C HIS A 177 14.55 -1.39 9.14
N TYR A 178 13.38 -1.15 8.54
CA TYR A 178 13.16 -1.37 7.11
C TYR A 178 13.91 -0.37 6.22
N ILE A 179 14.09 0.88 6.65
CA ILE A 179 14.97 1.85 5.97
C ILE A 179 16.42 1.34 5.93
N LYS A 180 16.93 0.79 7.05
CA LYS A 180 18.28 0.22 7.09
C LYS A 180 18.40 -1.05 6.26
N LEU A 181 17.37 -1.88 6.26
CA LEU A 181 17.34 -3.14 5.52
C LEU A 181 17.29 -2.89 4.01
N SER A 182 16.47 -1.94 3.56
CA SER A 182 16.37 -1.58 2.13
C SER A 182 17.71 -1.09 1.56
N LYS A 183 18.48 -0.29 2.34
CA LYS A 183 19.81 0.18 1.94
C LYS A 183 20.86 -0.91 1.80
N LYS A 184 20.65 -2.09 2.39
CA LYS A 184 21.57 -3.25 2.26
C LYS A 184 21.28 -4.11 1.03
N LEU A 185 20.07 -4.00 0.47
CA LEU A 185 19.61 -4.84 -0.64
C LEU A 185 19.57 -4.08 -1.99
N GLY A 186 19.58 -2.76 -1.97
CA GLY A 186 19.74 -1.88 -3.14
C GLY A 186 21.18 -1.47 -3.31
#